data_4053ce47dbc5c2756b25a9e22c8aac6d
#
_entry.id   4053ce47dbc5c2756b25a9e22c8aac6d
#
_cell.length_a   1.000
_cell.length_b   1.000
_cell.length_c   1.000
_cell.angle_alpha   90.00
_cell.angle_beta   90.00
_cell.angle_gamma   90.00
#
_symmetry.space_group_name_H-M   'P 1'
#
loop_
_entity.id
_entity.type
_entity.pdbx_description
1 polymer ?
#
loop_
_entity_poly.entity_id
_entity_poly.type
_entity_poly.pdbx_seq_one_letter_code
_entity_poly.pdbx_strand_id
1 'polypeptide(L)'
;MRGLQTFYFLFFVIAFNTASAQDNRQEYLKVITERADKIVATLGIQDSAQYYKVRALVVNQYDMINTHHEAEEKKTQALKEKFKADKETQKNKIAQIEKTEAKKLQKLNAKYVSSLSKLLTDEQVEAIKNGMTYGVLPKTYVAFQEMIPSLTVEQKKFVLTNLTEARDLAMAEPGSKEKHAVFGKYKGRINNYLSKEGYDLNEEGKKWQERIRNKESTL
;
A
#
# COMPACT_ATOMS: atom_id res chain seq x y z
N MET A 1 29.00 43.14 29.02
CA MET A 1 28.86 41.67 29.09
C MET A 1 27.40 41.24 28.90
N ARG A 2 26.78 41.51 27.74
CA ARG A 2 25.37 41.16 27.44
C ARG A 2 25.18 40.37 26.14
N GLY A 3 26.26 39.97 25.47
CA GLY A 3 26.17 39.35 24.15
C GLY A 3 26.39 37.81 24.12
N LEU A 4 26.77 37.18 25.24
CA LEU A 4 27.16 35.77 25.23
C LEU A 4 26.04 34.79 25.64
N GLN A 5 25.02 35.26 26.36
CA GLN A 5 23.92 34.38 26.83
C GLN A 5 22.86 34.06 25.76
N THR A 6 22.68 34.92 24.76
CA THR A 6 21.66 34.71 23.71
C THR A 6 22.07 33.66 22.68
N PHE A 7 23.37 33.42 22.49
CA PHE A 7 23.87 32.46 21.50
C PHE A 7 23.75 30.99 21.96
N TYR A 8 23.86 30.74 23.27
CA TYR A 8 23.72 29.39 23.83
C TYR A 8 22.27 28.87 23.80
N PHE A 9 21.27 29.74 23.90
CA PHE A 9 19.86 29.34 23.92
C PHE A 9 19.38 28.92 22.53
N LEU A 10 19.88 29.51 21.45
CA LEU A 10 19.53 29.15 20.07
C LEU A 10 20.12 27.81 19.67
N PHE A 11 21.31 27.45 20.17
CA PHE A 11 21.96 26.16 19.89
C PHE A 11 21.26 24.99 20.60
N PHE A 12 20.68 25.21 21.77
CA PHE A 12 19.99 24.17 22.55
C PHE A 12 18.63 23.81 21.94
N VAL A 13 17.89 24.75 21.36
CA VAL A 13 16.59 24.50 20.71
C VAL A 13 16.77 23.71 19.41
N ILE A 14 17.82 23.94 18.64
CA ILE A 14 18.12 23.21 17.41
C ILE A 14 18.52 21.78 17.74
N ALA A 15 19.28 21.52 18.80
CA ALA A 15 19.69 20.19 19.21
C ALA A 15 18.51 19.30 19.67
N PHE A 16 17.50 19.88 20.34
CA PHE A 16 16.32 19.14 20.81
C PHE A 16 15.41 18.68 19.67
N ASN A 17 15.21 19.51 18.63
CA ASN A 17 14.41 19.16 17.46
C ASN A 17 15.09 18.08 16.60
N THR A 18 16.42 18.05 16.52
CA THR A 18 17.15 17.04 15.74
C THR A 18 17.14 15.67 16.43
N ALA A 19 17.24 15.60 17.75
CA ALA A 19 17.17 14.36 18.51
C ALA A 19 15.78 13.68 18.36
N SER A 20 14.70 14.43 18.53
CA SER A 20 13.34 13.91 18.38
C SER A 20 13.04 13.43 16.95
N ALA A 21 13.52 14.13 15.93
CA ALA A 21 13.36 13.70 14.53
C ALA A 21 14.17 12.44 14.22
N GLN A 22 15.33 12.27 14.82
CA GLN A 22 16.18 11.10 14.66
C GLN A 22 15.58 9.87 15.37
N ASP A 23 15.02 10.03 16.56
CA ASP A 23 14.32 8.96 17.28
C ASP A 23 13.10 8.46 16.50
N ASN A 24 12.27 9.36 15.99
CA ASN A 24 11.12 9.02 15.16
C ASN A 24 11.53 8.27 13.87
N ARG A 25 12.65 8.65 13.27
CA ARG A 25 13.19 7.99 12.09
C ARG A 25 13.67 6.57 12.37
N GLN A 26 14.34 6.37 13.50
CA GLN A 26 14.82 5.05 13.92
C GLN A 26 13.66 4.11 14.25
N GLU A 27 12.66 4.59 14.96
CA GLU A 27 11.45 3.84 15.25
C GLU A 27 10.70 3.44 13.97
N TYR A 28 10.55 4.37 13.04
CA TYR A 28 9.97 4.08 11.72
C TYR A 28 10.74 2.97 10.99
N LEU A 29 12.06 3.05 10.90
CA LEU A 29 12.90 2.03 10.25
C LEU A 29 12.78 0.68 10.93
N LYS A 30 12.67 0.62 12.26
CA LYS A 30 12.41 -0.60 13.00
C LYS A 30 11.08 -1.23 12.58
N VAL A 31 10.01 -0.45 12.55
CA VAL A 31 8.66 -0.93 12.18
C VAL A 31 8.63 -1.49 10.75
N ILE A 32 9.22 -0.80 9.78
CA ILE A 32 9.22 -1.29 8.39
C ILE A 32 10.15 -2.49 8.22
N THR A 33 11.22 -2.61 9.02
CA THR A 33 12.09 -3.80 9.04
C THR A 33 11.35 -5.01 9.57
N GLU A 34 10.64 -4.88 10.68
CA GLU A 34 9.80 -5.96 11.24
C GLU A 34 8.70 -6.42 10.27
N ARG A 35 8.10 -5.47 9.53
CA ARG A 35 7.13 -5.80 8.47
C ARG A 35 7.79 -6.57 7.33
N ALA A 36 8.96 -6.13 6.89
CA ALA A 36 9.71 -6.81 5.84
C ALA A 36 10.13 -8.22 6.27
N ASP A 37 10.60 -8.40 7.51
CA ASP A 37 10.94 -9.71 8.08
C ASP A 37 9.73 -10.66 8.05
N LYS A 38 8.56 -10.20 8.49
CA LYS A 38 7.33 -11.02 8.46
C LYS A 38 6.96 -11.46 7.03
N ILE A 39 7.16 -10.60 6.04
CA ILE A 39 6.88 -10.93 4.63
C ILE A 39 7.91 -11.93 4.11
N VAL A 40 9.20 -11.63 4.28
CA VAL A 40 10.29 -12.43 3.70
C VAL A 40 10.39 -13.80 4.35
N ALA A 41 10.06 -13.93 5.63
CA ALA A 41 10.03 -15.22 6.35
C ALA A 41 9.05 -16.23 5.72
N THR A 42 8.01 -15.76 5.00
CA THR A 42 7.04 -16.67 4.32
C THR A 42 7.55 -17.25 3.02
N LEU A 43 8.70 -16.79 2.51
CA LEU A 43 9.20 -17.16 1.17
C LEU A 43 10.01 -18.46 1.14
N GLY A 44 10.33 -19.04 2.30
CA GLY A 44 11.12 -20.27 2.40
C GLY A 44 12.58 -20.13 1.92
N ILE A 45 13.16 -18.93 1.93
CA ILE A 45 14.54 -18.68 1.50
C ILE A 45 15.50 -19.30 2.55
N GLN A 46 16.30 -20.28 2.12
CA GLN A 46 17.25 -20.97 2.99
C GLN A 46 18.60 -20.25 3.08
N ASP A 47 19.03 -19.56 2.02
CA ASP A 47 20.26 -18.76 2.02
C ASP A 47 20.04 -17.46 2.79
N SER A 48 20.77 -17.32 3.90
CA SER A 48 20.70 -16.15 4.76
C SER A 48 21.15 -14.85 4.03
N ALA A 49 22.14 -14.93 3.15
CA ALA A 49 22.59 -13.77 2.40
C ALA A 49 21.50 -13.28 1.43
N GLN A 50 20.83 -14.19 0.72
CA GLN A 50 19.68 -13.89 -0.12
C GLN A 50 18.53 -13.33 0.72
N TYR A 51 18.22 -13.94 1.87
CA TYR A 51 17.16 -13.48 2.78
C TYR A 51 17.36 -12.00 3.17
N TYR A 52 18.53 -11.65 3.68
CA TYR A 52 18.81 -10.27 4.11
C TYR A 52 18.83 -9.30 2.94
N LYS A 53 19.26 -9.73 1.76
CA LYS A 53 19.24 -8.90 0.54
C LYS A 53 17.80 -8.60 0.09
N VAL A 54 16.92 -9.59 0.11
CA VAL A 54 15.50 -9.42 -0.21
C VAL A 54 14.82 -8.54 0.84
N ARG A 55 15.07 -8.79 2.14
CA ARG A 55 14.56 -7.95 3.22
C ARG A 55 14.94 -6.49 3.04
N ALA A 56 16.20 -6.21 2.74
CA ALA A 56 16.68 -4.86 2.51
C ALA A 56 15.97 -4.17 1.33
N LEU A 57 15.66 -4.91 0.25
CA LEU A 57 14.86 -4.38 -0.86
C LEU A 57 13.45 -4.00 -0.42
N VAL A 58 12.78 -4.82 0.40
CA VAL A 58 11.43 -4.53 0.92
C VAL A 58 11.46 -3.32 1.85
N VAL A 59 12.42 -3.24 2.76
CA VAL A 59 12.60 -2.09 3.67
C VAL A 59 12.82 -0.81 2.86
N ASN A 60 13.74 -0.84 1.91
CA ASN A 60 14.04 0.31 1.06
C ASN A 60 12.81 0.76 0.25
N GLN A 61 12.00 -0.19 -0.24
CA GLN A 61 10.78 0.15 -0.96
C GLN A 61 9.78 0.89 -0.07
N TYR A 62 9.52 0.41 1.15
CA TYR A 62 8.67 1.11 2.12
C TYR A 62 9.18 2.52 2.41
N ASP A 63 10.47 2.65 2.62
CA ASP A 63 11.10 3.92 2.93
C ASP A 63 11.03 4.92 1.79
N MET A 64 11.28 4.48 0.56
CA MET A 64 11.18 5.32 -0.63
C MET A 64 9.73 5.78 -0.89
N ILE A 65 8.75 4.91 -0.70
CA ILE A 65 7.33 5.26 -0.82
C ILE A 65 6.96 6.34 0.22
N ASN A 66 7.33 6.15 1.49
CA ASN A 66 7.05 7.10 2.54
C ASN A 66 7.69 8.47 2.27
N THR A 67 8.98 8.48 1.94
CA THR A 67 9.72 9.72 1.59
C THR A 67 9.07 10.46 0.42
N HIS A 68 8.58 9.69 -0.56
CA HIS A 68 7.90 10.26 -1.73
C HIS A 68 6.59 10.95 -1.35
N HIS A 69 5.76 10.28 -0.55
CA HIS A 69 4.48 10.84 -0.09
C HIS A 69 4.67 12.04 0.85
N GLU A 70 5.65 12.01 1.75
CA GLU A 70 5.98 13.17 2.58
C GLU A 70 6.39 14.40 1.75
N ALA A 71 7.17 14.17 0.68
CA ALA A 71 7.58 15.25 -0.21
C ALA A 71 6.40 15.79 -1.04
N GLU A 72 5.48 14.93 -1.46
CA GLU A 72 4.25 15.29 -2.16
C GLU A 72 3.32 16.10 -1.26
N GLU A 73 3.12 15.67 -0.02
CA GLU A 73 2.29 16.36 0.95
C GLU A 73 2.81 17.76 1.24
N LYS A 74 4.12 17.93 1.45
CA LYS A 74 4.76 19.25 1.64
C LYS A 74 4.50 20.18 0.46
N LYS A 75 4.62 19.70 -0.79
CA LYS A 75 4.33 20.48 -2.00
C LYS A 75 2.86 20.88 -2.07
N THR A 76 1.98 19.91 -1.78
CA THR A 76 0.53 20.12 -1.80
C THR A 76 0.11 21.14 -0.75
N GLN A 77 0.66 21.06 0.46
CA GLN A 77 0.38 22.01 1.52
C GLN A 77 0.85 23.42 1.17
N ALA A 78 2.05 23.57 0.60
CA ALA A 78 2.54 24.84 0.12
C ALA A 78 1.63 25.48 -0.96
N LEU A 79 1.07 24.65 -1.87
CA LEU A 79 0.11 25.12 -2.87
C LEU A 79 -1.23 25.52 -2.23
N LYS A 80 -1.70 24.79 -1.22
CA LYS A 80 -2.94 25.12 -0.50
C LYS A 80 -2.85 26.49 0.17
N GLU A 81 -1.71 26.81 0.78
CA GLU A 81 -1.49 28.13 1.36
C GLU A 81 -1.33 29.22 0.30
N LYS A 82 -0.50 28.96 -0.73
CA LYS A 82 -0.23 29.95 -1.80
C LYS A 82 -1.49 30.36 -2.57
N PHE A 83 -2.37 29.42 -2.84
CA PHE A 83 -3.59 29.63 -3.64
C PHE A 83 -4.87 29.56 -2.78
N LYS A 84 -4.79 29.98 -1.50
CA LYS A 84 -5.91 29.91 -0.55
C LYS A 84 -7.17 30.64 -1.06
N ALA A 85 -6.99 31.77 -1.73
CA ALA A 85 -8.07 32.61 -2.27
C ALA A 85 -8.54 32.14 -3.68
N ASP A 86 -7.72 31.36 -4.41
CA ASP A 86 -8.04 30.88 -5.77
C ASP A 86 -8.12 29.34 -5.74
N LYS A 87 -9.31 28.84 -5.41
CA LYS A 87 -9.57 27.40 -5.25
C LYS A 87 -9.48 26.61 -6.55
N GLU A 88 -9.76 27.23 -7.68
CA GLU A 88 -9.68 26.57 -8.98
C GLU A 88 -8.22 26.35 -9.39
N THR A 89 -7.40 27.38 -9.35
CA THR A 89 -5.95 27.26 -9.59
C THR A 89 -5.32 26.28 -8.60
N GLN A 90 -5.69 26.35 -7.31
CA GLN A 90 -5.23 25.42 -6.29
C GLN A 90 -5.49 23.96 -6.69
N LYS A 91 -6.76 23.63 -7.01
CA LYS A 91 -7.19 22.28 -7.42
C LYS A 91 -6.42 21.79 -8.65
N ASN A 92 -6.31 22.62 -9.68
CA ASN A 92 -5.63 22.27 -10.93
C ASN A 92 -4.14 21.98 -10.71
N LYS A 93 -3.46 22.78 -9.89
CA LYS A 93 -2.03 22.57 -9.56
C LYS A 93 -1.80 21.33 -8.69
N ILE A 94 -2.66 21.07 -7.72
CA ILE A 94 -2.61 19.85 -6.91
C ILE A 94 -2.79 18.61 -7.80
N ALA A 95 -3.82 18.59 -8.66
CA ALA A 95 -4.04 17.46 -9.58
C ALA A 95 -2.85 17.21 -10.52
N GLN A 96 -2.14 18.27 -10.93
CA GLN A 96 -0.93 18.15 -11.74
C GLN A 96 0.24 17.51 -10.94
N ILE A 97 0.40 17.88 -9.66
CA ILE A 97 1.37 17.23 -8.78
C ILE A 97 1.02 15.76 -8.61
N GLU A 98 -0.20 15.44 -8.19
CA GLU A 98 -0.69 14.07 -7.98
C GLU A 98 -0.43 13.18 -9.22
N LYS A 99 -0.78 13.69 -10.41
CA LYS A 99 -0.52 12.98 -11.68
C LYS A 99 0.96 12.74 -11.94
N THR A 100 1.81 13.69 -11.59
CA THR A 100 3.26 13.59 -11.80
C THR A 100 3.87 12.61 -10.80
N GLU A 101 3.48 12.70 -9.54
CA GLU A 101 3.98 11.85 -8.47
C GLU A 101 3.50 10.41 -8.62
N ALA A 102 2.26 10.18 -9.06
CA ALA A 102 1.76 8.83 -9.38
C ALA A 102 2.62 8.13 -10.46
N LYS A 103 3.06 8.84 -11.50
CA LYS A 103 3.97 8.29 -12.52
C LYS A 103 5.35 7.93 -11.95
N LYS A 104 5.86 8.70 -11.00
CA LYS A 104 7.14 8.41 -10.36
C LYS A 104 7.03 7.17 -9.47
N LEU A 105 5.95 7.05 -8.69
CA LEU A 105 5.66 5.86 -7.88
C LEU A 105 5.48 4.61 -8.73
N GLN A 106 4.82 4.72 -9.87
CA GLN A 106 4.70 3.61 -10.82
C GLN A 106 6.07 3.12 -11.31
N LYS A 107 6.97 4.05 -11.66
CA LYS A 107 8.34 3.71 -12.07
C LYS A 107 9.14 3.10 -10.92
N LEU A 108 8.98 3.62 -9.70
CA LEU A 108 9.60 3.08 -8.50
C LEU A 108 9.17 1.63 -8.26
N ASN A 109 7.87 1.36 -8.31
CA ASN A 109 7.33 0.01 -8.17
C ASN A 109 7.84 -0.94 -9.26
N ALA A 110 7.87 -0.51 -10.52
CA ALA A 110 8.38 -1.33 -11.62
C ALA A 110 9.86 -1.70 -11.41
N LYS A 111 10.70 -0.75 -10.99
CA LYS A 111 12.11 -0.98 -10.66
C LYS A 111 12.26 -1.95 -9.48
N TYR A 112 11.44 -1.80 -8.45
CA TYR A 112 11.42 -2.68 -7.28
C TYR A 112 11.09 -4.12 -7.68
N VAL A 113 9.98 -4.33 -8.39
CA VAL A 113 9.58 -5.66 -8.87
C VAL A 113 10.68 -6.29 -9.73
N SER A 114 11.25 -5.54 -10.67
CA SER A 114 12.38 -6.02 -11.49
C SER A 114 13.61 -6.40 -10.66
N SER A 115 13.85 -5.70 -9.52
CA SER A 115 14.96 -6.06 -8.62
C SER A 115 14.67 -7.33 -7.82
N LEU A 116 13.42 -7.57 -7.44
CA LEU A 116 12.99 -8.82 -6.78
C LEU A 116 13.12 -10.00 -7.75
N SER A 117 12.63 -9.88 -8.98
CA SER A 117 12.66 -10.95 -10.00
C SER A 117 14.08 -11.42 -10.37
N LYS A 118 15.13 -10.66 -10.02
CA LYS A 118 16.51 -11.10 -10.17
C LYS A 118 16.99 -12.06 -9.06
N LEU A 119 16.23 -12.13 -7.97
CA LEU A 119 16.61 -12.87 -6.76
C LEU A 119 15.62 -13.96 -6.38
N LEU A 120 14.42 -13.90 -6.91
CA LEU A 120 13.25 -14.67 -6.47
C LEU A 120 12.51 -15.29 -7.65
N THR A 121 11.78 -16.37 -7.40
CA THR A 121 10.81 -16.91 -8.36
C THR A 121 9.59 -15.99 -8.49
N ASP A 122 8.80 -16.19 -9.54
CA ASP A 122 7.58 -15.40 -9.75
C ASP A 122 6.59 -15.57 -8.60
N GLU A 123 6.45 -16.77 -8.03
CA GLU A 123 5.58 -17.05 -6.88
C GLU A 123 6.06 -16.30 -5.63
N GLN A 124 7.37 -16.23 -5.40
CA GLN A 124 7.94 -15.49 -4.27
C GLN A 124 7.76 -13.99 -4.45
N VAL A 125 7.90 -13.46 -5.67
CA VAL A 125 7.61 -12.05 -5.99
C VAL A 125 6.14 -11.74 -5.71
N GLU A 126 5.22 -12.60 -6.17
CA GLU A 126 3.78 -12.45 -5.91
C GLU A 126 3.47 -12.53 -4.40
N ALA A 127 4.14 -13.39 -3.65
CA ALA A 127 4.00 -13.47 -2.19
C ALA A 127 4.42 -12.15 -1.50
N ILE A 128 5.53 -11.54 -1.93
CA ILE A 128 5.94 -10.21 -1.42
C ILE A 128 4.88 -9.15 -1.74
N LYS A 129 4.42 -9.06 -2.98
CA LYS A 129 3.39 -8.10 -3.39
C LYS A 129 2.12 -8.25 -2.55
N ASN A 130 1.69 -9.48 -2.32
CA ASN A 130 0.55 -9.80 -1.46
C ASN A 130 0.83 -9.42 0.01
N GLY A 131 2.01 -9.72 0.53
CA GLY A 131 2.43 -9.36 1.90
C GLY A 131 2.42 -7.85 2.12
N MET A 132 2.94 -7.06 1.18
CA MET A 132 2.93 -5.59 1.23
C MET A 132 1.52 -4.98 1.21
N THR A 133 0.53 -5.74 0.80
CA THR A 133 -0.89 -5.34 0.70
C THR A 133 -1.83 -6.18 1.58
N TYR A 134 -1.29 -6.74 2.69
CA TYR A 134 -2.04 -7.48 3.72
C TYR A 134 -2.78 -8.74 3.22
N GLY A 135 -2.39 -9.27 2.06
CA GLY A 135 -3.05 -10.41 1.44
C GLY A 135 -4.49 -10.13 0.99
N VAL A 136 -4.84 -8.87 0.72
CA VAL A 136 -6.21 -8.49 0.34
C VAL A 136 -6.63 -9.16 -0.95
N LEU A 137 -5.75 -9.23 -1.97
CA LEU A 137 -6.07 -9.88 -3.24
C LEU A 137 -6.50 -11.35 -3.06
N PRO A 138 -5.66 -12.25 -2.55
CA PRO A 138 -6.02 -13.68 -2.48
C PRO A 138 -7.23 -13.91 -1.59
N LYS A 139 -7.36 -13.23 -0.45
CA LYS A 139 -8.53 -13.35 0.43
C LYS A 139 -9.82 -12.89 -0.26
N THR A 140 -9.77 -11.76 -0.95
CA THR A 140 -10.95 -11.21 -1.63
C THR A 140 -11.34 -12.05 -2.84
N TYR A 141 -10.37 -12.57 -3.58
CA TYR A 141 -10.63 -13.44 -4.73
C TYR A 141 -11.32 -14.75 -4.32
N VAL A 142 -10.84 -15.39 -3.26
CA VAL A 142 -11.50 -16.57 -2.67
C VAL A 142 -12.90 -16.23 -2.19
N ALA A 143 -13.07 -15.11 -1.47
CA ALA A 143 -14.37 -14.68 -0.96
C ALA A 143 -15.41 -14.48 -2.09
N PHE A 144 -15.03 -13.90 -3.23
CA PHE A 144 -15.94 -13.77 -4.37
C PHE A 144 -16.36 -15.14 -4.94
N GLN A 145 -15.43 -16.09 -5.03
CA GLN A 145 -15.73 -17.44 -5.54
C GLN A 145 -16.63 -18.24 -4.57
N GLU A 146 -16.41 -18.08 -3.27
CA GLU A 146 -17.24 -18.71 -2.25
C GLU A 146 -18.63 -18.05 -2.17
N MET A 147 -18.69 -16.71 -2.29
CA MET A 147 -19.96 -15.98 -2.28
C MET A 147 -20.82 -16.33 -3.48
N ILE A 148 -20.22 -16.45 -4.66
CA ILE A 148 -20.91 -16.73 -5.92
C ILE A 148 -20.27 -17.96 -6.58
N PRO A 149 -20.65 -19.21 -6.18
CA PRO A 149 -20.05 -20.42 -6.75
C PRO A 149 -20.29 -20.59 -8.26
N SER A 150 -21.33 -19.95 -8.78
CA SER A 150 -21.73 -19.98 -10.20
C SER A 150 -20.93 -19.04 -11.10
N LEU A 151 -19.93 -18.32 -10.61
CA LEU A 151 -19.08 -17.45 -11.44
C LEU A 151 -18.48 -18.23 -12.62
N THR A 152 -18.66 -17.72 -13.84
CA THR A 152 -18.00 -18.26 -15.04
C THR A 152 -16.49 -18.04 -15.01
N VAL A 153 -15.77 -18.68 -15.91
CA VAL A 153 -14.31 -18.50 -16.05
C VAL A 153 -13.99 -17.05 -16.40
N GLU A 154 -14.75 -16.41 -17.26
CA GLU A 154 -14.59 -15.02 -17.69
C GLU A 154 -14.81 -14.06 -16.53
N GLN A 155 -15.86 -14.30 -15.73
CA GLN A 155 -16.16 -13.49 -14.54
C GLN A 155 -15.06 -13.62 -13.47
N LYS A 156 -14.59 -14.85 -13.21
CA LYS A 156 -13.43 -15.08 -12.30
C LYS A 156 -12.18 -14.35 -12.80
N LYS A 157 -11.92 -14.39 -14.11
CA LYS A 157 -10.80 -13.67 -14.72
C LYS A 157 -10.96 -12.16 -14.56
N PHE A 158 -12.17 -11.62 -14.76
CA PHE A 158 -12.45 -10.19 -14.53
C PHE A 158 -12.17 -9.78 -13.08
N VAL A 159 -12.67 -10.56 -12.11
CA VAL A 159 -12.42 -10.33 -10.68
C VAL A 159 -10.91 -10.34 -10.39
N LEU A 160 -10.20 -11.38 -10.83
CA LEU A 160 -8.76 -11.51 -10.58
C LEU A 160 -7.97 -10.37 -11.21
N THR A 161 -8.26 -9.98 -12.45
CA THR A 161 -7.58 -8.88 -13.14
C THR A 161 -7.76 -7.56 -12.39
N ASN A 162 -8.99 -7.25 -11.95
CA ASN A 162 -9.24 -6.02 -11.19
C ASN A 162 -8.56 -6.03 -9.82
N LEU A 163 -8.54 -7.16 -9.11
CA LEU A 163 -7.84 -7.27 -7.83
C LEU A 163 -6.32 -7.18 -8.00
N THR A 164 -5.76 -7.70 -9.09
CA THR A 164 -4.33 -7.60 -9.40
C THR A 164 -3.94 -6.14 -9.67
N GLU A 165 -4.73 -5.43 -10.48
CA GLU A 165 -4.52 -4.00 -10.72
C GLU A 165 -4.61 -3.20 -9.40
N ALA A 166 -5.63 -3.48 -8.58
CA ALA A 166 -5.78 -2.85 -7.27
C ALA A 166 -4.56 -3.08 -6.36
N ARG A 167 -4.05 -4.31 -6.31
CA ARG A 167 -2.86 -4.65 -5.52
C ARG A 167 -1.64 -3.88 -5.98
N ASP A 168 -1.39 -3.86 -7.29
CA ASP A 168 -0.21 -3.24 -7.85
C ASP A 168 -0.22 -1.71 -7.63
N LEU A 169 -1.40 -1.09 -7.64
CA LEU A 169 -1.59 0.32 -7.23
C LEU A 169 -1.43 0.49 -5.71
N ALA A 170 -2.05 -0.37 -4.91
CA ALA A 170 -1.99 -0.29 -3.45
C ALA A 170 -0.56 -0.45 -2.89
N MET A 171 0.34 -1.14 -3.61
CA MET A 171 1.75 -1.21 -3.23
C MET A 171 2.43 0.16 -3.17
N ALA A 172 1.95 1.15 -3.91
CA ALA A 172 2.48 2.51 -3.94
C ALA A 172 1.93 3.41 -2.81
N GLU A 173 0.91 2.95 -2.09
CA GLU A 173 0.26 3.73 -1.05
C GLU A 173 1.04 3.68 0.27
N PRO A 174 1.10 4.81 1.05
CA PRO A 174 1.93 4.90 2.25
C PRO A 174 1.39 4.11 3.43
N GLY A 175 0.07 4.06 3.59
CA GLY A 175 -0.59 3.52 4.77
C GLY A 175 -1.61 2.42 4.50
N SER A 176 -2.04 1.77 5.57
CA SER A 176 -3.06 0.73 5.51
C SER A 176 -4.41 1.27 4.99
N LYS A 177 -4.80 2.45 5.45
CA LYS A 177 -6.06 3.11 5.06
C LYS A 177 -6.11 3.37 3.55
N GLU A 178 -5.06 3.94 3.01
CA GLU A 178 -4.94 4.28 1.59
C GLU A 178 -4.92 3.00 0.73
N LYS A 179 -4.15 1.97 1.14
CA LYS A 179 -4.16 0.65 0.49
C LYS A 179 -5.57 0.05 0.44
N HIS A 180 -6.30 0.06 1.55
CA HIS A 180 -7.68 -0.44 1.60
C HIS A 180 -8.64 0.40 0.77
N ALA A 181 -8.44 1.71 0.65
CA ALA A 181 -9.25 2.59 -0.21
C ALA A 181 -9.09 2.23 -1.69
N VAL A 182 -7.86 1.93 -2.14
CA VAL A 182 -7.63 1.43 -3.51
C VAL A 182 -8.42 0.14 -3.75
N PHE A 183 -8.28 -0.86 -2.88
CA PHE A 183 -9.05 -2.10 -3.02
C PHE A 183 -10.57 -1.88 -2.94
N GLY A 184 -11.03 -0.95 -2.11
CA GLY A 184 -12.44 -0.58 -2.00
C GLY A 184 -13.02 -0.10 -3.33
N LYS A 185 -12.29 0.79 -4.03
CA LYS A 185 -12.65 1.27 -5.37
C LYS A 185 -12.79 0.13 -6.39
N TYR A 186 -11.85 -0.80 -6.39
CA TYR A 186 -11.86 -1.92 -7.33
C TYR A 186 -12.93 -2.97 -6.98
N LYS A 187 -13.16 -3.23 -5.70
CA LYS A 187 -14.31 -4.05 -5.27
C LYS A 187 -15.64 -3.44 -5.71
N GLY A 188 -15.80 -2.12 -5.63
CA GLY A 188 -16.96 -1.43 -6.19
C GLY A 188 -17.12 -1.65 -7.69
N ARG A 189 -16.05 -1.60 -8.48
CA ARG A 189 -16.05 -1.89 -9.92
C ARG A 189 -16.47 -3.36 -10.20
N ILE A 190 -15.93 -4.30 -9.44
CA ILE A 190 -16.27 -5.72 -9.54
C ILE A 190 -17.76 -5.94 -9.21
N ASN A 191 -18.24 -5.36 -8.12
CA ASN A 191 -19.63 -5.47 -7.71
C ASN A 191 -20.59 -4.94 -8.78
N ASN A 192 -20.27 -3.75 -9.34
CA ASN A 192 -21.06 -3.16 -10.43
C ASN A 192 -21.08 -4.05 -11.69
N TYR A 193 -19.97 -4.68 -12.01
CA TYR A 193 -19.90 -5.62 -13.12
C TYR A 193 -20.78 -6.86 -12.86
N LEU A 194 -20.60 -7.51 -11.70
CA LEU A 194 -21.36 -8.72 -11.36
C LEU A 194 -22.87 -8.46 -11.26
N SER A 195 -23.27 -7.28 -10.75
CA SER A 195 -24.68 -6.88 -10.73
C SER A 195 -25.26 -6.71 -12.16
N LYS A 196 -24.47 -6.19 -13.12
CA LYS A 196 -24.88 -6.13 -14.53
C LYS A 196 -24.97 -7.50 -15.19
N GLU A 197 -24.18 -8.45 -14.74
CA GLU A 197 -24.23 -9.87 -15.16
C GLU A 197 -25.41 -10.63 -14.54
N GLY A 198 -26.25 -9.95 -13.73
CA GLY A 198 -27.49 -10.52 -13.17
C GLY A 198 -27.39 -11.08 -11.76
N TYR A 199 -26.25 -10.92 -11.06
CA TYR A 199 -26.14 -11.37 -9.66
C TYR A 199 -26.72 -10.33 -8.70
N ASP A 200 -27.60 -10.77 -7.78
CA ASP A 200 -27.97 -10.02 -6.59
C ASP A 200 -26.93 -10.29 -5.49
N LEU A 201 -25.99 -9.35 -5.32
CA LEU A 201 -24.88 -9.51 -4.39
C LEU A 201 -25.34 -9.56 -2.92
N ASN A 202 -26.50 -9.00 -2.59
CA ASN A 202 -27.06 -9.08 -1.23
C ASN A 202 -27.58 -10.50 -0.97
N GLU A 203 -28.32 -11.07 -1.91
CA GLU A 203 -28.84 -12.43 -1.81
C GLU A 203 -27.70 -13.47 -1.85
N GLU A 204 -26.72 -13.31 -2.74
CA GLU A 204 -25.54 -14.19 -2.77
C GLU A 204 -24.73 -14.11 -1.46
N GLY A 205 -24.62 -12.92 -0.87
CA GLY A 205 -24.02 -12.73 0.44
C GLY A 205 -24.76 -13.45 1.58
N LYS A 206 -26.10 -13.39 1.60
CA LYS A 206 -26.92 -14.13 2.58
C LYS A 206 -26.73 -15.64 2.43
N LYS A 207 -26.85 -16.17 1.21
CA LYS A 207 -26.63 -17.60 0.92
C LYS A 207 -25.22 -18.05 1.33
N TRP A 208 -24.20 -17.22 1.12
CA TRP A 208 -22.84 -17.51 1.56
C TRP A 208 -22.74 -17.61 3.08
N GLN A 209 -23.33 -16.66 3.81
CA GLN A 209 -23.36 -16.70 5.28
C GLN A 209 -24.10 -17.94 5.82
N GLU A 210 -25.17 -18.38 5.17
CA GLU A 210 -25.86 -19.62 5.50
C GLU A 210 -25.00 -20.85 5.28
N ARG A 211 -24.28 -20.92 4.16
CA ARG A 211 -23.32 -22.00 3.88
C ARG A 211 -22.21 -22.09 4.92
N ILE A 212 -21.67 -20.96 5.38
CA ILE A 212 -20.66 -20.93 6.45
C ILE A 212 -21.22 -21.49 7.75
N ARG A 213 -22.39 -20.99 8.19
CA ARG A 213 -23.06 -21.44 9.44
C ARG A 213 -23.36 -22.94 9.41
N ASN A 214 -23.88 -23.45 8.30
CA ASN A 214 -24.19 -24.87 8.18
C ASN A 214 -22.94 -25.75 8.21
N LYS A 215 -21.81 -25.27 7.68
CA LYS A 215 -20.54 -25.97 7.75
C LYS A 215 -19.96 -26.02 9.15
N GLU A 216 -20.06 -24.92 9.91
CA GLU A 216 -19.61 -24.85 11.31
C GLU A 216 -20.47 -25.70 12.26
N SER A 217 -21.78 -25.87 11.95
CA SER A 217 -22.67 -26.72 12.76
C SER A 217 -22.52 -28.22 12.51
N THR A 218 -21.70 -28.61 11.52
CA THR A 218 -21.49 -30.02 11.15
C THR A 218 -20.10 -30.55 11.60
N LEU A 219 -19.28 -29.69 12.20
CA LEU A 219 -17.95 -30.00 12.78
C LEU A 219 -18.01 -30.07 14.29
#